data_9b69577a7655267e6d02a1c0485746b1
#
_entry.id   9b69577a7655267e6d02a1c0485746b1
#
_cell.length_a   1.000
_cell.length_b   1.000
_cell.length_c   1.000
_cell.angle_alpha   90.00
_cell.angle_beta   90.00
_cell.angle_gamma   90.00
#
_symmetry.space_group_name_H-M   'P 1'
#
loop_
_entity.id
_entity.type
_entity.pdbx_description
1 polymer ?
#
loop_
_entity_poly.entity_id
_entity_poly.type
_entity_poly.pdbx_seq_one_letter_code
_entity_poly.pdbx_strand_id
1 'polypeptide(L)'
;MEGRGFLASSSYVETAWLPILGPSATLALRRLALLATARPEGFQVDLRDLAADLGMGRGTGNSSMILRTLRRLEVFGLAQWSGEVLEVRTAVPPLPARHAHRLSPGAAAVHRQMVRLKAPAAGDVARPPLERSRGPRR
;
A
#
# COMPACT_ATOMS: atom_id res chain seq x y z
N MET A 1 -9.40 -2.33 10.79
CA MET A 1 -10.34 -2.03 9.90
C MET A 1 -10.79 -3.21 9.18
N GLU A 2 -11.70 -3.20 8.59
CA GLU A 2 -12.25 -4.25 8.14
C GLU A 2 -12.92 -4.03 6.94
N GLY A 3 -13.90 -4.63 6.68
CA GLY A 3 -14.70 -4.41 5.58
C GLY A 3 -14.06 -4.72 4.28
N ARG A 4 -13.87 -3.73 3.43
CA ARG A 4 -13.48 -3.98 2.09
C ARG A 4 -12.02 -3.92 1.85
N GLY A 5 -11.25 -3.66 2.88
CA GLY A 5 -9.82 -3.53 2.72
C GLY A 5 -9.13 -4.87 2.61
N PHE A 6 -7.97 -4.84 1.98
CA PHE A 6 -7.08 -5.99 1.92
C PHE A 6 -5.81 -5.62 2.63
N LEU A 7 -5.21 -6.55 3.35
CA LEU A 7 -3.93 -6.27 3.98
C LEU A 7 -2.90 -5.95 2.91
N ALA A 8 -2.07 -4.96 3.19
CA ALA A 8 -1.03 -4.58 2.24
C ALA A 8 -0.09 -5.73 1.95
N SER A 9 0.04 -6.68 2.87
CA SER A 9 0.89 -7.83 2.68
C SER A 9 0.18 -9.02 2.05
N SER A 10 -1.08 -8.86 1.66
CA SER A 10 -1.86 -9.98 1.14
C SER A 10 -1.51 -10.30 -0.30
N SER A 11 -1.92 -11.49 -0.72
CA SER A 11 -1.72 -11.89 -2.10
C SER A 11 -2.55 -11.07 -3.08
N TYR A 12 -3.64 -10.49 -2.62
CA TYR A 12 -4.42 -9.61 -3.49
C TYR A 12 -3.57 -8.46 -4.02
N VAL A 13 -2.73 -7.89 -3.15
CA VAL A 13 -1.88 -6.78 -3.56
C VAL A 13 -0.92 -7.21 -4.65
N GLU A 14 -0.36 -8.40 -4.53
CA GLU A 14 0.55 -8.89 -5.56
C GLU A 14 -0.16 -9.17 -6.87
N THR A 15 -1.43 -9.47 -6.83
CA THR A 15 -2.16 -9.77 -8.06
C THR A 15 -2.72 -8.53 -8.70
N ALA A 16 -3.37 -7.67 -7.93
CA ALA A 16 -4.11 -6.56 -8.49
C ALA A 16 -3.35 -5.25 -8.46
N TRP A 17 -2.69 -4.94 -7.35
CA TRP A 17 -2.01 -3.66 -7.23
C TRP A 17 -0.63 -3.66 -7.85
N LEU A 18 0.07 -4.78 -7.79
CA LEU A 18 1.43 -4.85 -8.31
C LEU A 18 1.53 -4.43 -9.79
N PRO A 19 0.66 -4.90 -10.68
CA PRO A 19 0.77 -4.49 -12.07
C PRO A 19 0.60 -2.98 -12.26
N ILE A 20 -0.08 -2.33 -11.35
CA ILE A 20 -0.34 -0.90 -11.46
C ILE A 20 0.75 -0.09 -10.75
N LEU A 21 1.14 -0.52 -9.57
CA LEU A 21 2.16 0.20 -8.80
C LEU A 21 3.57 -0.05 -9.29
N GLY A 22 3.83 -1.25 -9.77
CA GLY A 22 5.18 -1.69 -10.07
C GLY A 22 5.83 -2.34 -8.87
N PRO A 23 6.91 -3.09 -9.11
CA PRO A 23 7.50 -3.88 -8.02
C PRO A 23 8.11 -3.05 -6.91
N SER A 24 8.76 -1.95 -7.22
CA SER A 24 9.40 -1.16 -6.16
C SER A 24 8.39 -0.59 -5.20
N ALA A 25 7.32 0.01 -5.71
CA ALA A 25 6.33 0.61 -4.84
C ALA A 25 5.57 -0.45 -4.07
N THR A 26 5.30 -1.59 -4.68
CA THR A 26 4.61 -2.67 -4.00
C THR A 26 5.43 -3.21 -2.84
N LEU A 27 6.73 -3.44 -3.07
CA LEU A 27 7.58 -3.95 -2.01
C LEU A 27 7.74 -2.93 -0.90
N ALA A 28 7.86 -1.65 -1.24
CA ALA A 28 7.97 -0.62 -0.22
C ALA A 28 6.71 -0.56 0.63
N LEU A 29 5.55 -0.63 -0.02
CA LEU A 29 4.29 -0.63 0.71
C LEU A 29 4.21 -1.79 1.67
N ARG A 30 4.54 -2.99 1.20
CA ARG A 30 4.46 -4.17 2.04
C ARG A 30 5.41 -4.10 3.22
N ARG A 31 6.64 -3.63 2.99
CA ARG A 31 7.61 -3.51 4.07
C ARG A 31 7.15 -2.50 5.11
N LEU A 32 6.70 -1.34 4.66
CA LEU A 32 6.25 -0.31 5.58
C LEU A 32 5.01 -0.73 6.35
N ALA A 33 4.10 -1.43 5.68
CA ALA A 33 2.91 -1.91 6.35
C ALA A 33 3.23 -2.94 7.42
N LEU A 34 4.20 -3.80 7.16
CA LEU A 34 4.61 -4.78 8.18
C LEU A 34 5.24 -4.09 9.37
N LEU A 35 6.07 -3.08 9.11
CA LEU A 35 6.68 -2.33 10.21
C LEU A 35 5.61 -1.59 11.03
N ALA A 36 4.64 -1.02 10.34
CA ALA A 36 3.57 -0.29 11.01
C ALA A 36 2.70 -1.22 11.85
N THR A 37 2.46 -2.41 11.35
CA THR A 37 1.69 -3.39 12.09
C THR A 37 2.43 -3.84 13.34
N ALA A 38 3.75 -3.99 13.24
CA ALA A 38 4.54 -4.40 14.38
C ALA A 38 4.68 -3.29 15.41
N ARG A 39 4.58 -2.04 14.97
CA ARG A 39 4.74 -0.90 15.86
C ARG A 39 3.64 0.12 15.64
N PRO A 40 2.43 -0.19 16.11
CA PRO A 40 1.28 0.69 15.82
C PRO A 40 1.44 2.09 16.36
N GLU A 41 2.28 2.26 17.39
CA GLU A 41 2.48 3.60 17.95
C GLU A 41 3.38 4.46 17.06
N GLY A 42 3.97 3.89 16.02
CA GLY A 42 4.86 4.63 15.16
C GLY A 42 6.28 4.15 15.31
N PHE A 43 7.09 4.48 14.33
CA PHE A 43 8.48 4.07 14.35
C PHE A 43 9.27 5.02 13.47
N GLN A 44 10.56 5.03 13.67
CA GLN A 44 11.44 5.81 12.83
C GLN A 44 12.10 4.92 11.81
N VAL A 45 12.24 5.41 10.61
CA VAL A 45 12.87 4.69 9.53
C VAL A 45 13.91 5.60 8.91
N ASP A 46 15.13 5.09 8.82
CA ASP A 46 16.17 5.75 8.07
C ASP A 46 15.96 5.43 6.59
N LEU A 47 15.81 6.45 5.77
CA LEU A 47 15.53 6.21 4.36
C LEU A 47 16.66 5.46 3.66
N ARG A 48 17.89 5.69 4.08
CA ARG A 48 19.00 4.98 3.49
C ARG A 48 18.91 3.49 3.80
N ASP A 49 18.58 3.16 5.04
CA ASP A 49 18.43 1.77 5.42
C ASP A 49 17.25 1.14 4.71
N LEU A 50 16.15 1.85 4.63
CA LEU A 50 14.98 1.32 3.92
C LEU A 50 15.31 1.06 2.45
N ALA A 51 16.00 2.00 1.83
CA ALA A 51 16.39 1.80 0.43
C ALA A 51 17.29 0.59 0.27
N ALA A 52 18.25 0.43 1.19
CA ALA A 52 19.13 -0.73 1.12
C ALA A 52 18.35 -2.02 1.30
N ASP A 53 17.44 -2.04 2.25
CA ASP A 53 16.63 -3.24 2.51
C ASP A 53 15.77 -3.63 1.32
N LEU A 54 15.41 -2.65 0.52
CA LEU A 54 14.59 -2.90 -0.65
C LEU A 54 15.40 -3.02 -1.94
N GLY A 55 16.72 -2.98 -1.82
CA GLY A 55 17.56 -3.10 -3.00
C GLY A 55 17.54 -1.90 -3.91
N MET A 56 17.32 -0.72 -3.36
CA MET A 56 17.15 0.49 -4.14
C MET A 56 18.36 1.42 -4.14
N GLY A 57 19.53 0.90 -3.76
CA GLY A 57 20.70 1.74 -3.71
C GLY A 57 20.73 2.59 -2.47
N ARG A 58 21.65 3.54 -2.41
CA ARG A 58 21.87 4.30 -1.20
C ARG A 58 21.46 5.75 -1.27
N GLY A 59 21.07 6.22 -2.45
CA GLY A 59 20.71 7.61 -2.59
C GLY A 59 19.41 7.93 -1.90
N THR A 60 19.33 9.10 -1.29
CA THR A 60 18.09 9.56 -0.64
C THR A 60 17.72 10.95 -1.10
N GLY A 61 18.35 11.46 -2.16
CA GLY A 61 17.98 12.74 -2.70
C GLY A 61 16.68 12.69 -3.49
N ASN A 62 16.28 13.83 -4.01
CA ASN A 62 14.98 13.96 -4.67
C ASN A 62 14.81 13.03 -5.86
N SER A 63 15.88 12.70 -6.54
CA SER A 63 15.79 11.82 -7.71
C SER A 63 16.11 10.38 -7.37
N SER A 64 16.29 10.05 -6.08
CA SER A 64 16.63 8.70 -5.69
C SER A 64 15.45 7.77 -5.92
N MET A 65 15.75 6.49 -6.07
CA MET A 65 14.71 5.51 -6.29
C MET A 65 13.76 5.44 -5.09
N ILE A 66 14.32 5.51 -3.87
CA ILE A 66 13.44 5.40 -2.69
C ILE A 66 12.43 6.55 -2.64
N LEU A 67 12.86 7.78 -2.90
CA LEU A 67 11.92 8.88 -2.83
C LEU A 67 10.93 8.86 -3.98
N ARG A 68 11.35 8.46 -5.17
CA ARG A 68 10.40 8.31 -6.27
C ARG A 68 9.37 7.23 -5.97
N THR A 69 9.83 6.16 -5.33
CA THR A 69 8.94 5.06 -4.95
C THR A 69 7.91 5.53 -3.93
N LEU A 70 8.34 6.26 -2.92
CA LEU A 70 7.41 6.75 -1.91
C LEU A 70 6.43 7.75 -2.50
N ARG A 71 6.88 8.59 -3.43
CA ARG A 71 5.96 9.48 -4.10
C ARG A 71 4.91 8.74 -4.91
N ARG A 72 5.31 7.62 -5.51
CA ARG A 72 4.34 6.84 -6.26
C ARG A 72 3.26 6.28 -5.34
N LEU A 73 3.65 5.81 -4.16
CA LEU A 73 2.64 5.38 -3.19
C LEU A 73 1.70 6.53 -2.82
N GLU A 74 2.24 7.71 -2.69
CA GLU A 74 1.43 8.86 -2.35
C GLU A 74 0.45 9.21 -3.47
N VAL A 75 0.90 9.14 -4.71
CA VAL A 75 0.04 9.40 -5.84
C VAL A 75 -1.17 8.47 -5.86
N PHE A 76 -0.97 7.22 -5.45
CA PHE A 76 -2.06 6.26 -5.45
C PHE A 76 -2.84 6.27 -4.13
N GLY A 77 -2.53 7.19 -3.23
CA GLY A 77 -3.29 7.30 -1.99
C GLY A 77 -2.97 6.24 -0.96
N LEU A 78 -1.84 5.55 -1.11
CA LEU A 78 -1.48 4.48 -0.21
C LEU A 78 -0.52 4.94 0.87
N ALA A 79 0.01 6.12 0.75
CA ALA A 79 0.85 6.75 1.75
C ALA A 79 0.65 8.25 1.65
N GLN A 80 0.99 8.95 2.72
CA GLN A 80 0.81 10.38 2.74
C GLN A 80 1.81 11.00 3.69
N TRP A 81 2.49 12.03 3.22
CA TRP A 81 3.39 12.79 4.07
C TRP A 81 2.61 13.82 4.85
N SER A 82 2.96 13.94 6.11
CA SER A 82 2.44 14.99 6.96
C SER A 82 3.66 15.59 7.67
N GLY A 83 4.21 16.64 7.07
CA GLY A 83 5.50 17.14 7.54
C GLY A 83 6.57 16.11 7.26
N GLU A 84 7.26 15.69 8.29
CA GLU A 84 8.31 14.69 8.16
C GLU A 84 7.82 13.28 8.47
N VAL A 85 6.54 13.13 8.68
CA VAL A 85 5.96 11.86 9.06
C VAL A 85 5.25 11.25 7.86
N LEU A 86 5.51 9.98 7.61
CA LEU A 86 4.84 9.28 6.52
C LEU A 86 3.80 8.34 7.11
N GLU A 87 2.57 8.54 6.72
CA GLU A 87 1.48 7.67 7.09
C GLU A 87 1.28 6.66 5.98
N VAL A 88 1.17 5.40 6.33
CA VAL A 88 1.10 4.32 5.36
C VAL A 88 -0.14 3.49 5.65
N ARG A 89 -0.83 3.10 4.60
CA ARG A 89 -1.97 2.21 4.77
C ARG A 89 -1.50 0.81 5.06
N THR A 90 -2.06 0.19 6.08
CA THR A 90 -1.82 -1.22 6.34
C THR A 90 -2.87 -2.08 5.66
N ALA A 91 -3.99 -1.48 5.31
CA ALA A 91 -5.01 -2.13 4.51
C ALA A 91 -5.28 -1.25 3.30
N VAL A 92 -5.32 -1.85 2.13
CA VAL A 92 -5.50 -1.12 0.89
C VAL A 92 -6.91 -1.36 0.37
N PRO A 93 -7.46 -0.39 -0.36
CA PRO A 93 -8.78 -0.59 -0.95
C PRO A 93 -8.72 -1.54 -2.14
N PRO A 94 -9.86 -2.03 -2.58
CA PRO A 94 -9.88 -2.71 -3.86
C PRO A 94 -9.34 -1.79 -4.94
N LEU A 95 -8.69 -2.38 -5.92
CA LEU A 95 -8.14 -1.59 -7.01
C LEU A 95 -9.26 -0.84 -7.70
N PRO A 96 -9.14 0.48 -7.87
CA PRO A 96 -10.21 1.24 -8.52
C PRO A 96 -10.46 0.78 -9.95
N ALA A 97 -11.70 0.94 -10.38
CA ALA A 97 -12.08 0.48 -11.71
C ALA A 97 -11.26 1.13 -12.81
N ARG A 98 -10.88 2.40 -12.62
CA ARG A 98 -10.10 3.08 -13.64
C ARG A 98 -8.73 2.45 -13.85
N HIS A 99 -8.25 1.67 -12.90
CA HIS A 99 -6.99 0.96 -13.05
C HIS A 99 -7.21 -0.50 -13.40
N ALA A 100 -8.33 -1.05 -12.98
CA ALA A 100 -8.56 -2.48 -13.13
C ALA A 100 -8.59 -2.91 -14.60
N HIS A 101 -8.99 -2.01 -15.51
CA HIS A 101 -9.06 -2.37 -16.92
C HIS A 101 -7.67 -2.61 -17.51
N ARG A 102 -6.62 -2.25 -16.79
CA ARG A 102 -5.24 -2.48 -17.25
C ARG A 102 -4.71 -3.84 -16.84
N LEU A 103 -5.48 -4.59 -16.06
CA LEU A 103 -5.03 -5.91 -15.62
C LEU A 103 -5.13 -6.91 -16.76
N SER A 104 -4.25 -7.90 -16.72
CA SER A 104 -4.40 -9.04 -17.63
C SER A 104 -5.69 -9.76 -17.32
N PRO A 105 -6.20 -10.58 -18.26
CA PRO A 105 -7.43 -11.32 -17.98
C PRO A 105 -7.36 -12.17 -16.72
N GLY A 106 -6.22 -12.82 -16.48
CA GLY A 106 -6.08 -13.64 -15.28
C GLY A 106 -6.10 -12.82 -14.02
N ALA A 107 -5.36 -11.71 -14.00
CA ALA A 107 -5.34 -10.86 -12.83
C ALA A 107 -6.71 -10.21 -12.61
N ALA A 108 -7.37 -9.83 -13.69
CA ALA A 108 -8.70 -9.25 -13.57
C ALA A 108 -9.69 -10.23 -12.97
N ALA A 109 -9.60 -11.50 -13.34
CA ALA A 109 -10.49 -12.50 -12.79
C ALA A 109 -10.27 -12.67 -11.30
N VAL A 110 -9.01 -12.73 -10.89
CA VAL A 110 -8.69 -12.86 -9.46
C VAL A 110 -9.17 -11.62 -8.71
N HIS A 111 -8.93 -10.44 -9.28
CA HIS A 111 -9.36 -9.21 -8.65
C HIS A 111 -10.87 -9.23 -8.40
N ARG A 112 -11.65 -9.56 -9.43
CA ARG A 112 -13.12 -9.60 -9.29
C ARG A 112 -13.55 -10.60 -8.23
N GLN A 113 -12.93 -11.76 -8.24
CA GLN A 113 -13.28 -12.79 -7.27
C GLN A 113 -12.97 -12.35 -5.85
N MET A 114 -11.79 -11.79 -5.63
CA MET A 114 -11.40 -11.37 -4.30
C MET A 114 -12.27 -10.23 -3.78
N VAL A 115 -12.62 -9.30 -4.64
CA VAL A 115 -13.49 -8.21 -4.25
C VAL A 115 -14.88 -8.73 -3.90
N ARG A 116 -15.38 -9.69 -4.65
CA ARG A 116 -16.67 -10.28 -4.36
C ARG A 116 -16.67 -11.00 -3.02
N LEU A 117 -15.58 -11.70 -2.71
CA LEU A 117 -15.48 -12.40 -1.44
C LEU A 117 -15.38 -11.45 -0.26
N LYS A 118 -14.87 -10.25 -0.49
CA LYS A 118 -14.73 -9.27 0.59
C LYS A 118 -15.93 -8.36 0.70
N ALA A 119 -16.87 -8.44 -0.23
CA ALA A 119 -18.02 -7.55 -0.20
C ALA A 119 -18.79 -7.77 1.11
N PRO A 120 -19.30 -6.71 1.72
CA PRO A 120 -20.07 -6.88 2.94
C PRO A 120 -21.37 -7.58 2.64
N ALA A 121 -21.89 -8.26 3.65
CA ALA A 121 -23.16 -8.91 3.52
C ALA A 121 -24.25 -7.87 3.30
N ALA A 122 -25.34 -8.32 2.72
CA ALA A 122 -26.47 -7.43 2.52
C ALA A 122 -26.89 -6.85 3.85
N GLY A 123 -27.10 -5.57 3.88
CA GLY A 123 -27.49 -4.91 5.10
C GLY A 123 -26.35 -4.34 5.89
N ASP A 124 -25.15 -4.69 5.56
CA ASP A 124 -24.01 -4.09 6.24
C ASP A 124 -24.00 -2.62 5.91
N VAL A 125 -23.71 -1.84 6.92
CA VAL A 125 -23.62 -0.42 6.74
C VAL A 125 -22.28 -0.10 6.14
N ALA A 126 -22.24 0.93 5.34
CA ALA A 126 -21.00 1.38 4.80
C ALA A 126 -20.01 1.64 5.92
N ARG A 127 -18.82 1.17 5.74
CA ARG A 127 -17.82 1.36 6.73
C ARG A 127 -17.11 2.66 6.56
N PRO A 128 -16.50 3.15 7.59
CA PRO A 128 -15.66 4.31 7.45
C PRO A 128 -14.52 4.03 6.52
N PRO A 129 -13.85 5.07 6.10
CA PRO A 129 -12.68 4.87 5.27
C PRO A 129 -11.67 3.98 5.93
N LEU A 130 -10.80 3.43 5.12
CA LEU A 130 -9.78 2.57 5.64
C LEU A 130 -8.91 3.30 6.62
N GLU A 131 -8.47 2.56 7.60
CA GLU A 131 -7.55 3.12 8.52
C GLU A 131 -6.20 3.21 7.92
N ARG A 132 -5.44 4.17 8.37
CA ARG A 132 -4.08 4.31 7.95
C ARG A 132 -3.19 4.06 9.11
N SER A 133 -2.14 3.34 8.83
CA SER A 133 -1.13 3.19 9.81
C SER A 133 -0.38 4.48 9.93
N ARG A 134 0.05 4.76 11.12
CA ARG A 134 0.80 5.93 11.32
C ARG A 134 2.23 5.62 11.45
N GLY A 135 2.81 5.02 10.50
CA GLY A 135 4.17 4.61 10.53
C GLY A 135 5.06 5.56 11.29
N PRO A 136 6.03 6.18 10.66
CA PRO A 136 6.97 7.03 11.38
C PRO A 136 6.40 8.39 11.66
N ARG A 137 5.26 8.48 12.27
CA ARG A 137 4.62 9.72 12.25
C ARG A 137 4.84 10.55 13.48
N ARG A 138 5.42 10.12 14.44
CA ARG A 138 5.62 11.01 15.55
C ARG A 138 6.95 10.80 16.17
#